data_6a11202b1a15a993f3d3c220222980ef
#
_entry.id   6a11202b1a15a993f3d3c220222980ef
#
_cell.length_a   1.000
_cell.length_b   1.000
_cell.length_c   1.000
_cell.angle_alpha   90.00
_cell.angle_beta   90.00
_cell.angle_gamma   90.00
#
_symmetry.space_group_name_H-M   'P 1'
#
loop_
_entity.id
_entity.type
_entity.pdbx_description
1 polymer ?
#
loop_
_entity_poly.entity_id
_entity_poly.type
_entity_poly.pdbx_seq_one_letter_code
_entity_poly.pdbx_strand_id
1 'polypeptide(L)'
;VPGTAAIANAIFDATGVRFRQPPFTPDVVRAALNPPPAELARPPRRRKGGLATFGAVLAGVVGVAGAIIGLRPAVEPVVHTDPSIYTAVTIERGRQLAAAGDCAVCHTAPGGNPNAGGRAMATPFGTVYTTNLTPDPETGIGHWSFSAFQRAMREGISRDGKHLYPAFPYTAFTRISDDDLMALYAYLMTQPPVRAQVPETRLAFPFGVRPLMAVWNALYLDPGPAPTDAARSAQWNRGAYLVNGVGHCAACHSPRNMVGAEQGGRRYLGGAMVDGWEAPSLTAQSHAPVPWTEGALYQYLRHGHTEQHGMATGPMGPVVKELATLPAADVRAMAHYLASFQSAASPQQAAATAQVLVNRAETRNALLASPAQRLFDSACGACHRDGNGLAQTGRNIPLALNSNLYSEHPDNLLRVVLEGISEPATSELGFMPTFRHSLDDRQIAELAGYMRQRFAPGRPPWRDLEAAAKRIRQNPSTH
;
A
#
# COMPACT_ATOMS: atom_id res chain seq x y z
N VAL A 1 4.54 15.15 42.73
CA VAL A 1 4.75 15.40 44.18
C VAL A 1 6.05 14.68 44.60
N PRO A 2 7.19 15.39 44.74
CA PRO A 2 8.48 14.74 45.04
C PRO A 2 8.58 14.14 46.44
N GLY A 3 7.78 14.62 47.38
CA GLY A 3 7.86 14.19 48.79
C GLY A 3 7.48 12.72 49.05
N THR A 4 6.46 12.22 48.38
CA THR A 4 5.96 10.83 48.60
C THR A 4 6.98 9.80 48.06
N ALA A 5 7.65 10.10 46.96
CA ALA A 5 8.69 9.22 46.43
C ALA A 5 9.94 9.21 47.31
N ALA A 6 10.31 10.34 47.89
CA ALA A 6 11.42 10.45 48.82
C ALA A 6 11.17 9.64 50.13
N ILE A 7 9.95 9.71 50.66
CA ILE A 7 9.55 8.92 51.85
C ILE A 7 9.59 7.42 51.51
N ALA A 8 9.04 6.99 50.34
CA ALA A 8 9.06 5.61 49.95
C ALA A 8 10.49 5.04 49.75
N ASN A 9 11.40 5.85 49.22
CA ASN A 9 12.79 5.47 49.10
C ASN A 9 13.51 5.41 50.46
N ALA A 10 13.29 6.38 51.35
CA ALA A 10 13.87 6.35 52.66
C ALA A 10 13.42 5.13 53.49
N ILE A 11 12.15 4.74 53.40
CA ILE A 11 11.65 3.52 54.03
C ILE A 11 12.30 2.28 53.42
N PHE A 12 12.49 2.26 52.09
CA PHE A 12 13.15 1.13 51.42
C PHE A 12 14.64 1.02 51.82
N ASP A 13 15.34 2.13 51.87
CA ASP A 13 16.77 2.16 52.24
C ASP A 13 16.98 1.71 53.72
N ALA A 14 16.02 2.03 54.61
CA ALA A 14 16.08 1.66 55.98
C ALA A 14 15.61 0.21 56.29
N THR A 15 14.75 -0.35 55.46
CA THR A 15 14.03 -1.61 55.81
C THR A 15 14.13 -2.71 54.75
N GLY A 16 14.57 -2.40 53.55
CA GLY A 16 14.57 -3.32 52.41
C GLY A 16 13.17 -3.60 51.82
N VAL A 17 12.10 -3.04 52.41
CA VAL A 17 10.70 -3.26 51.95
C VAL A 17 10.25 -2.08 51.10
N ARG A 18 9.84 -2.36 49.86
CA ARG A 18 9.44 -1.31 48.91
C ARG A 18 7.94 -1.06 48.93
N PHE A 19 7.57 0.16 49.28
CA PHE A 19 6.21 0.67 49.22
C PHE A 19 5.99 1.42 47.90
N ARG A 20 4.92 1.08 47.22
CA ARG A 20 4.61 1.65 45.89
C ARG A 20 3.38 2.57 45.89
N GLN A 21 2.57 2.54 46.94
CA GLN A 21 1.34 3.35 47.03
C GLN A 21 1.19 3.96 48.42
N PRO A 22 0.94 5.27 48.57
CA PRO A 22 0.58 5.91 49.81
C PRO A 22 -0.87 5.52 50.22
N PRO A 23 -1.24 5.70 51.51
CA PRO A 23 -0.49 6.34 52.58
C PRO A 23 0.48 5.40 53.30
N PHE A 24 1.68 5.90 53.66
CA PHE A 24 2.69 5.17 54.43
C PHE A 24 2.46 5.40 55.96
N THR A 25 1.32 4.96 56.46
CA THR A 25 1.01 5.07 57.90
C THR A 25 1.87 4.10 58.72
N PRO A 26 2.12 4.38 60.00
CA PRO A 26 2.88 3.51 60.87
C PRO A 26 2.36 2.07 60.88
N ASP A 27 1.04 1.89 60.77
CA ASP A 27 0.43 0.55 60.79
C ASP A 27 0.68 -0.21 59.47
N VAL A 28 0.61 0.46 58.32
CA VAL A 28 0.94 -0.13 57.05
C VAL A 28 2.41 -0.54 56.96
N VAL A 29 3.31 0.29 57.46
CA VAL A 29 4.74 -0.01 57.50
C VAL A 29 5.03 -1.15 58.49
N ARG A 30 4.43 -1.15 59.69
CA ARG A 30 4.59 -2.19 60.70
C ARG A 30 4.09 -3.55 60.23
N ALA A 31 2.94 -3.60 59.55
CA ALA A 31 2.36 -4.82 59.00
C ALA A 31 3.24 -5.42 57.87
N ALA A 32 3.86 -4.57 57.05
CA ALA A 32 4.73 -5.01 56.00
C ALA A 32 6.12 -5.50 56.49
N LEU A 33 6.59 -4.95 57.60
CA LEU A 33 7.84 -5.36 58.28
C LEU A 33 7.70 -6.64 59.13
N ASN A 34 6.49 -6.90 59.66
CA ASN A 34 6.19 -8.07 60.46
C ASN A 34 5.02 -8.85 59.84
N PRO A 35 5.21 -9.51 58.70
CA PRO A 35 4.14 -10.32 58.12
C PRO A 35 3.80 -11.47 59.08
N PRO A 36 2.52 -11.78 59.32
CA PRO A 36 2.13 -12.91 60.15
C PRO A 36 2.75 -14.20 59.60
N PRO A 37 3.12 -15.16 60.48
CA PRO A 37 3.68 -16.43 60.05
C PRO A 37 2.75 -17.08 59.06
N ALA A 38 3.29 -17.55 57.93
CA ALA A 38 2.54 -18.23 56.88
C ALA A 38 1.88 -19.48 57.49
N GLU A 39 0.61 -19.40 57.84
CA GLU A 39 -0.20 -20.57 58.12
C GLU A 39 -0.21 -21.46 56.89
N LEU A 40 0.33 -22.68 57.02
CA LEU A 40 0.27 -23.70 56.01
C LEU A 40 -1.19 -23.92 55.59
N ALA A 41 -1.58 -23.30 54.51
CA ALA A 41 -2.92 -23.38 53.97
C ALA A 41 -3.22 -24.85 53.63
N ARG A 42 -4.12 -25.47 54.42
CA ARG A 42 -4.74 -26.75 54.06
C ARG A 42 -5.43 -26.58 52.71
N PRO A 43 -5.28 -27.55 51.78
CA PRO A 43 -5.88 -27.43 50.46
C PRO A 43 -7.41 -27.28 50.60
N PRO A 44 -8.03 -26.31 49.94
CA PRO A 44 -9.45 -26.09 50.02
C PRO A 44 -10.18 -27.27 49.37
N ARG A 45 -11.11 -27.87 50.17
CA ARG A 45 -12.09 -28.84 49.65
C ARG A 45 -12.80 -28.23 48.43
N ARG A 46 -12.70 -28.93 47.29
CA ARG A 46 -13.43 -28.64 46.03
C ARG A 46 -14.91 -28.38 46.33
N ARG A 47 -15.32 -27.15 46.43
CA ARG A 47 -16.70 -26.71 46.30
C ARG A 47 -16.91 -26.26 44.85
N LYS A 48 -17.97 -26.80 44.26
CA LYS A 48 -18.44 -26.48 42.89
C LYS A 48 -18.65 -24.96 42.78
N GLY A 49 -17.67 -24.27 42.21
CA GLY A 49 -17.69 -22.82 42.01
C GLY A 49 -17.31 -22.45 40.55
N GLY A 50 -17.79 -23.24 39.56
CA GLY A 50 -17.51 -22.98 38.16
C GLY A 50 -18.08 -21.67 37.62
N LEU A 51 -19.07 -21.07 38.28
CA LEU A 51 -19.64 -19.80 37.81
C LEU A 51 -18.82 -18.57 38.25
N ALA A 52 -18.21 -18.58 39.44
CA ALA A 52 -17.46 -17.42 39.94
C ALA A 52 -16.09 -17.26 39.23
N THR A 53 -15.41 -18.38 38.95
CA THR A 53 -14.17 -18.36 38.17
C THR A 53 -14.44 -18.00 36.71
N PHE A 54 -15.53 -18.46 36.10
CA PHE A 54 -15.93 -18.08 34.76
C PHE A 54 -16.28 -16.58 34.68
N GLY A 55 -16.96 -16.03 35.71
CA GLY A 55 -17.26 -14.59 35.82
C GLY A 55 -16.01 -13.72 35.98
N ALA A 56 -15.00 -14.15 36.76
CA ALA A 56 -13.75 -13.41 36.95
C ALA A 56 -12.86 -13.45 35.68
N VAL A 57 -12.81 -14.59 34.99
CA VAL A 57 -12.10 -14.70 33.70
C VAL A 57 -12.82 -13.88 32.62
N LEU A 58 -14.15 -13.92 32.58
CA LEU A 58 -14.93 -13.11 31.65
C LEU A 58 -14.78 -11.61 31.94
N ALA A 59 -14.80 -11.18 33.21
CA ALA A 59 -14.57 -9.80 33.57
C ALA A 59 -13.12 -9.36 33.29
N GLY A 60 -12.14 -10.24 33.46
CA GLY A 60 -10.74 -10.00 33.08
C GLY A 60 -10.60 -9.87 31.56
N VAL A 61 -11.20 -10.76 30.80
CA VAL A 61 -11.20 -10.71 29.32
C VAL A 61 -11.96 -9.48 28.82
N VAL A 62 -13.10 -9.14 29.41
CA VAL A 62 -13.86 -7.93 29.06
C VAL A 62 -13.11 -6.66 29.50
N GLY A 63 -12.41 -6.69 30.63
CA GLY A 63 -11.56 -5.58 31.07
C GLY A 63 -10.33 -5.36 30.20
N VAL A 64 -9.64 -6.43 29.80
CA VAL A 64 -8.52 -6.39 28.86
C VAL A 64 -9.03 -6.04 27.45
N ALA A 65 -10.14 -6.62 27.02
CA ALA A 65 -10.80 -6.25 25.76
C ALA A 65 -11.26 -4.78 25.78
N GLY A 66 -11.82 -4.29 26.89
CA GLY A 66 -12.19 -2.87 27.08
C GLY A 66 -10.99 -1.92 27.07
N ALA A 67 -9.86 -2.33 27.64
CA ALA A 67 -8.61 -1.56 27.58
C ALA A 67 -7.96 -1.59 26.19
N ILE A 68 -8.08 -2.69 25.46
CA ILE A 68 -7.60 -2.86 24.08
C ILE A 68 -8.57 -2.22 23.07
N ILE A 69 -9.86 -2.35 23.28
CA ILE A 69 -10.94 -1.74 22.49
C ILE A 69 -11.00 -0.21 22.72
N GLY A 70 -10.19 0.33 23.65
CA GLY A 70 -10.13 1.71 24.05
C GLY A 70 -11.04 2.62 23.24
N LEU A 71 -12.24 2.89 23.78
CA LEU A 71 -13.13 3.90 23.22
C LEU A 71 -12.34 5.20 23.11
N ARG A 72 -11.87 5.50 21.89
CA ARG A 72 -11.14 6.73 21.65
C ARG A 72 -12.16 7.87 21.62
N PRO A 73 -11.98 8.92 22.42
CA PRO A 73 -12.91 10.03 22.40
C PRO A 73 -12.94 10.70 21.03
N ALA A 74 -14.10 11.22 20.67
CA ALA A 74 -14.19 12.10 19.50
C ALA A 74 -13.32 13.35 19.74
N VAL A 75 -12.71 13.85 18.67
CA VAL A 75 -12.04 15.17 18.68
C VAL A 75 -13.10 16.21 18.33
N GLU A 76 -13.15 17.28 19.12
CA GLU A 76 -14.11 18.35 18.90
C GLU A 76 -13.99 18.93 17.48
N PRO A 77 -15.13 19.20 16.83
CA PRO A 77 -15.13 19.78 15.50
C PRO A 77 -14.61 21.23 15.54
N VAL A 78 -13.82 21.61 14.54
CA VAL A 78 -13.48 23.02 14.31
C VAL A 78 -14.59 23.70 13.51
N VAL A 79 -14.96 24.91 13.88
CA VAL A 79 -16.08 25.62 13.24
C VAL A 79 -15.68 26.13 11.86
N HIS A 80 -14.42 26.52 11.68
CA HIS A 80 -13.87 26.93 10.39
C HIS A 80 -12.34 26.96 10.48
N THR A 81 -11.66 26.38 9.48
CA THR A 81 -10.23 26.56 9.29
C THR A 81 -10.07 27.60 8.18
N ASP A 82 -9.57 28.79 8.51
CA ASP A 82 -9.25 29.80 7.49
C ASP A 82 -8.03 29.32 6.69
N PRO A 83 -8.17 29.01 5.40
CA PRO A 83 -7.04 28.55 4.59
C PRO A 83 -5.94 29.61 4.42
N SER A 84 -6.24 30.89 4.66
CA SER A 84 -5.28 31.99 4.50
C SER A 84 -4.14 31.96 5.51
N ILE A 85 -4.25 31.14 6.57
CA ILE A 85 -3.14 30.95 7.54
C ILE A 85 -1.97 30.13 6.97
N TYR A 86 -2.18 29.41 5.86
CA TYR A 86 -1.15 28.58 5.26
C TYR A 86 -0.39 29.33 4.17
N THR A 87 0.93 29.15 4.15
CA THR A 87 1.76 29.73 3.10
C THR A 87 1.64 28.95 1.79
N ALA A 88 1.86 29.63 0.66
CA ALA A 88 1.87 28.98 -0.65
C ALA A 88 2.90 27.82 -0.73
N VAL A 89 4.03 27.95 -0.05
CA VAL A 89 5.07 26.89 0.03
C VAL A 89 4.54 25.67 0.77
N THR A 90 3.82 25.84 1.88
CA THR A 90 3.21 24.75 2.63
C THR A 90 2.15 24.05 1.81
N ILE A 91 1.28 24.81 1.12
CA ILE A 91 0.22 24.25 0.26
C ILE A 91 0.82 23.47 -0.91
N GLU A 92 1.85 24.02 -1.58
CA GLU A 92 2.52 23.32 -2.69
C GLU A 92 3.22 22.04 -2.21
N ARG A 93 3.86 22.09 -1.04
CA ARG A 93 4.41 20.89 -0.41
C ARG A 93 3.33 19.83 -0.16
N GLY A 94 2.17 20.23 0.37
CA GLY A 94 1.01 19.36 0.58
C GLY A 94 0.47 18.77 -0.72
N ARG A 95 0.42 19.54 -1.79
CA ARG A 95 0.05 19.08 -3.13
C ARG A 95 0.97 17.97 -3.63
N GLN A 96 2.29 18.16 -3.47
CA GLN A 96 3.30 17.15 -3.85
C GLN A 96 3.14 15.87 -3.02
N LEU A 97 2.83 15.99 -1.73
CA LEU A 97 2.58 14.83 -0.85
C LEU A 97 1.28 14.12 -1.23
N ALA A 98 0.22 14.84 -1.57
CA ALA A 98 -1.04 14.27 -2.03
C ALA A 98 -0.85 13.51 -3.35
N ALA A 99 -0.04 14.04 -4.27
CA ALA A 99 0.35 13.38 -5.51
C ALA A 99 1.18 12.10 -5.23
N ALA A 100 2.22 12.20 -4.40
CA ALA A 100 3.05 11.06 -4.01
C ALA A 100 2.26 9.95 -3.30
N GLY A 101 1.23 10.32 -2.55
CA GLY A 101 0.33 9.42 -1.83
C GLY A 101 -0.87 8.94 -2.64
N ASP A 102 -0.96 9.36 -3.90
CA ASP A 102 -2.01 8.95 -4.85
C ASP A 102 -3.44 9.16 -4.28
N CYS A 103 -3.60 10.22 -3.48
CA CYS A 103 -4.84 10.46 -2.71
C CYS A 103 -6.07 10.58 -3.62
N ALA A 104 -5.95 11.35 -4.71
CA ALA A 104 -7.05 11.59 -5.63
C ALA A 104 -7.49 10.33 -6.37
N VAL A 105 -6.58 9.40 -6.69
CA VAL A 105 -6.90 8.16 -7.39
C VAL A 105 -7.84 7.28 -6.56
N CYS A 106 -7.59 7.17 -5.26
CA CYS A 106 -8.48 6.43 -4.38
C CYS A 106 -9.72 7.26 -3.98
N HIS A 107 -9.58 8.55 -3.73
CA HIS A 107 -10.65 9.39 -3.19
C HIS A 107 -11.47 10.12 -4.26
N THR A 108 -11.44 9.63 -5.52
CA THR A 108 -12.31 10.12 -6.60
C THR A 108 -13.06 8.95 -7.22
N ALA A 109 -14.38 8.98 -7.16
CA ALA A 109 -15.21 7.99 -7.85
C ALA A 109 -15.10 8.16 -9.37
N PRO A 110 -15.29 7.10 -10.19
CA PRO A 110 -15.31 7.23 -11.64
C PRO A 110 -16.31 8.31 -12.10
N GLY A 111 -15.83 9.31 -12.85
CA GLY A 111 -16.65 10.45 -13.27
C GLY A 111 -17.05 11.44 -12.15
N GLY A 112 -16.55 11.25 -10.93
CA GLY A 112 -16.82 12.12 -9.77
C GLY A 112 -15.87 13.31 -9.66
N ASN A 113 -16.17 14.21 -8.72
CA ASN A 113 -15.29 15.34 -8.41
C ASN A 113 -14.01 14.85 -7.70
N PRO A 114 -12.85 15.46 -7.98
CA PRO A 114 -11.60 15.11 -7.31
C PRO A 114 -11.71 15.16 -5.78
N ASN A 115 -11.19 14.15 -5.11
CA ASN A 115 -11.16 14.00 -3.66
C ASN A 115 -12.54 13.94 -2.96
N ALA A 116 -13.65 13.87 -3.71
CA ALA A 116 -15.00 13.82 -3.13
C ALA A 116 -15.42 12.42 -2.64
N GLY A 117 -14.55 11.42 -2.75
CA GLY A 117 -14.79 10.05 -2.28
C GLY A 117 -15.75 9.24 -3.16
N GLY A 118 -16.29 8.17 -2.59
CA GLY A 118 -17.31 7.33 -3.23
C GLY A 118 -16.77 6.23 -4.13
N ARG A 119 -15.44 6.10 -4.33
CA ARG A 119 -14.87 4.98 -5.08
C ARG A 119 -15.03 3.69 -4.30
N ALA A 120 -15.59 2.68 -4.97
CA ALA A 120 -15.70 1.33 -4.43
C ALA A 120 -14.35 0.59 -4.57
N MET A 121 -13.82 0.12 -3.46
CA MET A 121 -12.61 -0.71 -3.38
C MET A 121 -13.01 -2.12 -2.98
N ALA A 122 -12.92 -3.05 -3.92
CA ALA A 122 -13.19 -4.46 -3.64
C ALA A 122 -12.04 -5.05 -2.82
N THR A 123 -12.37 -5.76 -1.75
CA THR A 123 -11.39 -6.46 -0.92
C THR A 123 -11.84 -7.91 -0.72
N PRO A 124 -10.96 -8.82 -0.29
CA PRO A 124 -11.38 -10.19 0.08
C PRO A 124 -12.43 -10.24 1.21
N PHE A 125 -12.60 -9.12 1.94
CA PHE A 125 -13.51 -9.01 3.09
C PHE A 125 -14.84 -8.33 2.73
N GLY A 126 -14.97 -7.76 1.54
CA GLY A 126 -16.11 -7.00 1.06
C GLY A 126 -15.71 -5.68 0.42
N THR A 127 -16.63 -4.75 0.28
CA THR A 127 -16.39 -3.46 -0.39
C THR A 127 -16.19 -2.33 0.62
N VAL A 128 -15.07 -1.64 0.51
CA VAL A 128 -14.77 -0.39 1.21
C VAL A 128 -15.04 0.77 0.26
N TYR A 129 -15.76 1.79 0.72
CA TYR A 129 -15.94 3.03 -0.03
C TYR A 129 -15.05 4.12 0.52
N THR A 130 -14.37 4.84 -0.36
CA THR A 130 -13.47 5.93 0.01
C THR A 130 -14.24 7.15 0.47
N THR A 131 -13.68 7.87 1.44
CA THR A 131 -14.32 9.03 2.06
C THR A 131 -14.07 10.32 1.28
N ASN A 132 -14.92 11.33 1.47
CA ASN A 132 -14.73 12.67 0.96
C ASN A 132 -13.59 13.37 1.74
N LEU A 133 -12.52 13.76 1.05
CA LEU A 133 -11.37 14.50 1.59
C LEU A 133 -11.46 16.02 1.34
N THR A 134 -12.49 16.50 0.66
CA THR A 134 -12.68 17.95 0.46
C THR A 134 -13.05 18.62 1.79
N PRO A 135 -12.82 19.94 1.93
CA PRO A 135 -13.16 20.68 3.15
C PRO A 135 -14.66 20.99 3.27
N ASP A 136 -15.50 20.10 2.75
CA ASP A 136 -16.95 20.19 2.98
C ASP A 136 -17.25 19.88 4.45
N PRO A 137 -18.00 20.75 5.17
CA PRO A 137 -18.23 20.58 6.60
C PRO A 137 -19.16 19.42 6.95
N GLU A 138 -20.08 19.04 6.05
CA GLU A 138 -21.07 18.00 6.33
C GLU A 138 -20.61 16.61 5.93
N THR A 139 -19.99 16.49 4.76
CA THR A 139 -19.68 15.19 4.16
C THR A 139 -18.18 14.92 4.04
N GLY A 140 -17.34 15.94 4.20
CA GLY A 140 -15.89 15.89 4.07
C GLY A 140 -15.13 16.09 5.38
N ILE A 141 -13.94 16.67 5.26
CA ILE A 141 -13.06 16.92 6.41
C ILE A 141 -13.10 18.37 6.92
N GLY A 142 -14.08 19.21 6.46
CA GLY A 142 -14.15 20.64 6.81
C GLY A 142 -14.23 20.94 8.30
N HIS A 143 -14.78 20.02 9.09
CA HIS A 143 -14.85 20.12 10.56
C HIS A 143 -13.71 19.36 11.27
N TRP A 144 -12.71 18.85 10.55
CA TRP A 144 -11.59 18.17 11.16
C TRP A 144 -10.49 19.16 11.56
N SER A 145 -10.06 19.11 12.82
CA SER A 145 -8.84 19.79 13.23
C SER A 145 -7.61 19.05 12.71
N PHE A 146 -6.44 19.71 12.69
CA PHE A 146 -5.19 19.03 12.35
C PHE A 146 -4.95 17.81 13.26
N SER A 147 -5.25 17.90 14.56
CA SER A 147 -5.09 16.76 15.47
C SER A 147 -6.00 15.58 15.12
N ALA A 148 -7.22 15.82 14.64
CA ALA A 148 -8.10 14.76 14.15
C ALA A 148 -7.56 14.11 12.86
N PHE A 149 -7.05 14.92 11.94
CA PHE A 149 -6.42 14.45 10.71
C PHE A 149 -5.14 13.65 11.00
N GLN A 150 -4.25 14.19 11.83
CA GLN A 150 -3.02 13.52 12.27
C GLN A 150 -3.32 12.16 12.93
N ARG A 151 -4.33 12.09 13.80
CA ARG A 151 -4.76 10.84 14.43
C ARG A 151 -5.24 9.81 13.40
N ALA A 152 -5.98 10.23 12.39
CA ALA A 152 -6.42 9.34 11.32
C ALA A 152 -5.23 8.76 10.53
N MET A 153 -4.26 9.60 10.18
CA MET A 153 -3.06 9.22 9.44
C MET A 153 -2.08 8.36 10.26
N ARG A 154 -1.97 8.61 11.57
CA ARG A 154 -1.02 7.91 12.43
C ARG A 154 -1.56 6.66 13.09
N GLU A 155 -2.81 6.70 13.52
CA GLU A 155 -3.39 5.66 14.37
C GLU A 155 -4.54 4.91 13.68
N GLY A 156 -4.97 5.35 12.48
CA GLY A 156 -6.13 4.79 11.82
C GLY A 156 -7.43 5.03 12.60
N ILE A 157 -7.58 6.20 13.25
CA ILE A 157 -8.75 6.55 14.07
C ILE A 157 -9.35 7.85 13.56
N SER A 158 -10.61 7.81 13.15
CA SER A 158 -11.34 8.96 12.64
C SER A 158 -11.61 10.02 13.72
N ARG A 159 -12.07 11.22 13.29
CA ARG A 159 -12.42 12.32 14.20
C ARG A 159 -13.47 11.90 15.25
N ASP A 160 -14.41 11.05 14.90
CA ASP A 160 -15.44 10.54 15.80
C ASP A 160 -15.01 9.34 16.66
N GLY A 161 -13.71 8.99 16.66
CA GLY A 161 -13.14 7.94 17.49
C GLY A 161 -13.28 6.52 16.94
N LYS A 162 -13.82 6.35 15.72
CA LYS A 162 -13.97 5.03 15.10
C LYS A 162 -12.67 4.58 14.45
N HIS A 163 -12.34 3.30 14.59
CA HIS A 163 -11.24 2.70 13.86
C HIS A 163 -11.53 2.68 12.35
N LEU A 164 -10.53 3.04 11.56
CA LEU A 164 -10.55 2.98 10.11
C LEU A 164 -10.14 1.58 9.64
N TYR A 165 -10.58 1.20 8.44
CA TYR A 165 -10.14 -0.06 7.84
C TYR A 165 -8.77 0.12 7.16
N PRO A 166 -7.88 -0.89 7.21
CA PRO A 166 -6.53 -0.79 6.66
C PRO A 166 -6.46 -0.87 5.11
N ALA A 167 -7.60 -0.74 4.42
CA ALA A 167 -7.65 -0.33 3.02
C ALA A 167 -7.15 1.11 2.85
N PHE A 168 -7.34 1.96 3.86
CA PHE A 168 -6.62 3.21 4.04
C PHE A 168 -5.23 2.87 4.61
N PRO A 169 -4.11 3.11 3.89
CA PRO A 169 -2.79 2.59 4.27
C PRO A 169 -2.13 3.39 5.40
N TYR A 170 -2.83 3.57 6.52
CA TYR A 170 -2.29 4.29 7.68
C TYR A 170 -1.07 3.60 8.31
N THR A 171 -0.85 2.32 8.05
CA THR A 171 0.39 1.61 8.42
C THR A 171 1.63 2.18 7.73
N ALA A 172 1.46 2.76 6.55
CA ALA A 172 2.49 3.51 5.85
C ALA A 172 2.44 5.00 6.22
N PHE A 173 1.27 5.62 6.18
CA PHE A 173 1.11 7.05 6.45
C PHE A 173 1.53 7.48 7.86
N THR A 174 1.51 6.57 8.83
CA THR A 174 2.08 6.82 10.15
C THR A 174 3.56 7.22 10.10
N ARG A 175 4.29 6.87 9.02
CA ARG A 175 5.71 7.19 8.83
C ARG A 175 5.98 8.61 8.35
N ILE A 176 4.95 9.37 7.96
CA ILE A 176 5.06 10.75 7.49
C ILE A 176 5.45 11.65 8.67
N SER A 177 6.32 12.64 8.45
CA SER A 177 6.68 13.64 9.47
C SER A 177 5.49 14.53 9.85
N ASP A 178 5.55 15.18 11.00
CA ASP A 178 4.48 16.11 11.43
C ASP A 178 4.36 17.31 10.51
N ASP A 179 5.50 17.84 10.03
CA ASP A 179 5.54 18.96 9.09
C ASP A 179 4.88 18.59 7.75
N ASP A 180 5.16 17.40 7.23
CA ASP A 180 4.56 16.91 5.98
C ASP A 180 3.07 16.55 6.16
N LEU A 181 2.64 16.05 7.33
CA LEU A 181 1.21 15.89 7.64
C LEU A 181 0.49 17.23 7.71
N MET A 182 1.12 18.25 8.31
CA MET A 182 0.57 19.62 8.34
C MET A 182 0.45 20.19 6.93
N ALA A 183 1.45 20.00 6.08
CA ALA A 183 1.42 20.47 4.70
C ALA A 183 0.32 19.77 3.90
N LEU A 184 0.16 18.45 4.05
CA LEU A 184 -0.90 17.68 3.41
C LEU A 184 -2.29 18.15 3.86
N TYR A 185 -2.47 18.36 5.17
CA TYR A 185 -3.72 18.89 5.73
C TYR A 185 -4.02 20.28 5.17
N ALA A 186 -3.03 21.19 5.16
CA ALA A 186 -3.18 22.52 4.60
C ALA A 186 -3.63 22.49 3.14
N TYR A 187 -3.01 21.65 2.31
CA TYR A 187 -3.42 21.47 0.92
C TYR A 187 -4.86 20.97 0.81
N LEU A 188 -5.26 19.94 1.55
CA LEU A 188 -6.62 19.41 1.50
C LEU A 188 -7.67 20.44 1.95
N MET A 189 -7.34 21.26 2.96
CA MET A 189 -8.23 22.32 3.45
C MET A 189 -8.35 23.52 2.50
N THR A 190 -7.46 23.67 1.52
CA THR A 190 -7.53 24.71 0.47
C THR A 190 -8.27 24.26 -0.80
N GLN A 191 -8.70 22.99 -0.87
CA GLN A 191 -9.46 22.50 -2.02
C GLN A 191 -10.88 23.07 -2.03
N PRO A 192 -11.53 23.15 -3.20
CA PRO A 192 -12.95 23.49 -3.27
C PRO A 192 -13.79 22.48 -2.46
N PRO A 193 -14.69 22.94 -1.57
CA PRO A 193 -15.57 22.02 -0.85
C PRO A 193 -16.57 21.40 -1.81
N VAL A 194 -16.75 20.09 -1.74
CA VAL A 194 -17.71 19.32 -2.53
C VAL A 194 -18.61 18.55 -1.59
N ARG A 195 -19.89 18.84 -1.57
CA ARG A 195 -20.88 18.05 -0.83
C ARG A 195 -21.13 16.74 -1.56
N ALA A 196 -20.62 15.63 -1.04
CA ALA A 196 -20.76 14.30 -1.63
C ALA A 196 -21.03 13.26 -0.54
N GLN A 197 -22.21 12.66 -0.59
CA GLN A 197 -22.54 11.53 0.27
C GLN A 197 -21.97 10.26 -0.32
N VAL A 198 -21.11 9.59 0.44
CA VAL A 198 -20.47 8.34 0.01
C VAL A 198 -21.25 7.14 0.55
N PRO A 199 -21.31 6.02 -0.19
CA PRO A 199 -21.95 4.80 0.30
C PRO A 199 -21.27 4.26 1.55
N GLU A 200 -22.02 3.52 2.36
CA GLU A 200 -21.46 2.85 3.52
C GLU A 200 -20.61 1.64 3.12
N THR A 201 -19.47 1.48 3.79
CA THR A 201 -18.59 0.31 3.65
C THR A 201 -19.34 -0.96 4.05
N ARG A 202 -19.24 -2.01 3.21
CA ARG A 202 -19.93 -3.28 3.37
C ARG A 202 -18.92 -4.43 3.46
N LEU A 203 -18.64 -4.87 4.68
CA LEU A 203 -17.73 -5.98 4.94
C LEU A 203 -18.48 -7.16 5.55
N ALA A 204 -18.06 -8.38 5.20
CA ALA A 204 -18.61 -9.61 5.77
C ALA A 204 -18.27 -9.71 7.27
N PHE A 205 -19.16 -10.33 8.05
CA PHE A 205 -18.85 -10.63 9.45
C PHE A 205 -17.68 -11.63 9.53
N PRO A 206 -16.70 -11.41 10.45
CA PRO A 206 -16.65 -10.40 11.51
C PRO A 206 -15.93 -9.09 11.10
N PHE A 207 -15.46 -8.95 9.88
CA PHE A 207 -14.60 -7.83 9.43
C PHE A 207 -15.32 -6.47 9.45
N GLY A 208 -16.67 -6.44 9.42
CA GLY A 208 -17.46 -5.23 9.58
C GLY A 208 -17.49 -4.68 11.01
N VAL A 209 -16.98 -5.41 12.00
CA VAL A 209 -16.97 -5.00 13.40
C VAL A 209 -15.77 -4.10 13.68
N ARG A 210 -15.94 -2.77 13.57
CA ARG A 210 -14.86 -1.77 13.71
C ARG A 210 -13.99 -1.90 14.97
N PRO A 211 -14.52 -2.20 16.17
CA PRO A 211 -13.69 -2.42 17.36
C PRO A 211 -12.63 -3.51 17.22
N LEU A 212 -12.83 -4.51 16.34
CA LEU A 212 -11.81 -5.53 16.07
C LEU A 212 -10.55 -4.95 15.41
N MET A 213 -10.65 -3.79 14.79
CA MET A 213 -9.50 -3.10 14.22
C MET A 213 -8.53 -2.60 15.30
N ALA A 214 -8.97 -2.42 16.55
CA ALA A 214 -8.06 -2.13 17.66
C ALA A 214 -7.05 -3.28 17.89
N VAL A 215 -7.52 -4.52 17.81
CA VAL A 215 -6.67 -5.71 17.92
C VAL A 215 -5.75 -5.82 16.70
N TRP A 216 -6.29 -5.58 15.51
CA TRP A 216 -5.49 -5.56 14.28
C TRP A 216 -4.37 -4.51 14.36
N ASN A 217 -4.70 -3.28 14.80
CA ASN A 217 -3.72 -2.21 14.98
C ASN A 217 -2.65 -2.58 16.02
N ALA A 218 -3.03 -3.20 17.14
CA ALA A 218 -2.08 -3.63 18.14
C ALA A 218 -1.06 -4.67 17.63
N LEU A 219 -1.42 -5.44 16.59
CA LEU A 219 -0.56 -6.47 16.00
C LEU A 219 0.26 -5.95 14.82
N TYR A 220 -0.24 -4.97 14.06
CA TYR A 220 0.32 -4.62 12.74
C TYR A 220 0.62 -3.13 12.55
N LEU A 221 0.18 -2.25 13.44
CA LEU A 221 0.50 -0.83 13.38
C LEU A 221 1.62 -0.53 14.38
N ASP A 222 2.73 -0.02 13.86
CA ASP A 222 3.80 0.58 14.67
C ASP A 222 3.76 2.10 14.44
N PRO A 223 3.10 2.86 15.33
CA PRO A 223 2.80 4.27 15.09
C PRO A 223 4.04 5.15 15.31
N GLY A 224 4.19 6.13 14.43
CA GLY A 224 5.21 7.16 14.53
C GLY A 224 5.98 7.40 13.24
N PRO A 225 6.64 8.58 13.13
CA PRO A 225 7.42 8.94 11.95
C PRO A 225 8.58 7.98 11.72
N ALA A 226 8.97 7.84 10.43
CA ALA A 226 10.09 6.98 10.05
C ALA A 226 11.40 7.48 10.67
N PRO A 227 12.17 6.63 11.36
CA PRO A 227 13.49 6.99 11.84
C PRO A 227 14.45 7.13 10.66
N THR A 228 15.43 8.05 10.79
CA THR A 228 16.53 8.18 9.85
C THR A 228 17.60 7.14 10.17
N ASP A 229 18.06 6.39 9.18
CA ASP A 229 19.20 5.49 9.31
C ASP A 229 20.50 6.25 9.09
N ALA A 230 21.25 6.50 10.17
CA ALA A 230 22.50 7.24 10.14
C ALA A 230 23.62 6.51 9.37
N ALA A 231 23.50 5.20 9.11
CA ALA A 231 24.46 4.43 8.32
C ALA A 231 24.22 4.56 6.80
N ARG A 232 23.14 5.20 6.39
CA ARG A 232 22.75 5.39 4.99
C ARG A 232 22.86 6.83 4.54
N SER A 233 22.95 7.03 3.22
CA SER A 233 23.00 8.37 2.64
C SER A 233 21.69 9.15 2.86
N ALA A 234 21.74 10.47 2.81
CA ALA A 234 20.55 11.32 2.86
C ALA A 234 19.57 10.99 1.73
N GLN A 235 20.08 10.69 0.53
CA GLN A 235 19.28 10.28 -0.62
C GLN A 235 18.55 8.96 -0.36
N TRP A 236 19.24 7.96 0.21
CA TRP A 236 18.62 6.68 0.57
C TRP A 236 17.51 6.87 1.61
N ASN A 237 17.78 7.64 2.68
CA ASN A 237 16.80 7.95 3.72
C ASN A 237 15.58 8.70 3.16
N ARG A 238 15.81 9.66 2.25
CA ARG A 238 14.70 10.35 1.58
C ARG A 238 13.87 9.41 0.72
N GLY A 239 14.50 8.48 0.00
CA GLY A 239 13.83 7.45 -0.78
C GLY A 239 13.04 6.49 0.11
N ALA A 240 13.64 6.02 1.21
CA ALA A 240 12.97 5.18 2.19
C ALA A 240 11.72 5.86 2.79
N TYR A 241 11.83 7.12 3.14
CA TYR A 241 10.72 7.93 3.62
C TYR A 241 9.57 8.03 2.62
N LEU A 242 9.88 8.29 1.35
CA LEU A 242 8.88 8.40 0.30
C LEU A 242 8.22 7.06 -0.03
N VAL A 243 9.01 5.99 -0.17
CA VAL A 243 8.50 4.66 -0.56
C VAL A 243 7.71 4.00 0.57
N ASN A 244 8.17 4.11 1.82
CA ASN A 244 7.53 3.44 2.97
C ASN A 244 6.44 4.28 3.65
N GLY A 245 6.48 5.60 3.49
CA GLY A 245 5.51 6.52 4.07
C GLY A 245 4.49 6.96 3.02
N VAL A 246 4.73 8.12 2.42
CA VAL A 246 3.75 8.78 1.54
C VAL A 246 3.34 7.90 0.36
N GLY A 247 4.32 7.31 -0.35
CA GLY A 247 4.09 6.49 -1.54
C GLY A 247 3.55 5.09 -1.28
N HIS A 248 3.54 4.63 -0.03
CA HIS A 248 2.98 3.33 0.44
C HIS A 248 3.15 2.15 -0.54
N CYS A 249 4.29 2.07 -1.24
CA CYS A 249 4.52 1.10 -2.32
C CYS A 249 4.31 -0.36 -1.87
N ALA A 250 4.62 -0.66 -0.61
CA ALA A 250 4.40 -1.97 0.00
C ALA A 250 2.92 -2.39 0.02
N ALA A 251 1.97 -1.44 0.01
CA ALA A 251 0.54 -1.72 0.00
C ALA A 251 0.11 -2.57 -1.21
N CYS A 252 0.77 -2.37 -2.36
CA CYS A 252 0.56 -3.18 -3.57
C CYS A 252 1.69 -4.18 -3.81
N HIS A 253 2.95 -3.81 -3.55
CA HIS A 253 4.11 -4.62 -3.89
C HIS A 253 4.59 -5.58 -2.79
N SER A 254 3.89 -5.70 -1.66
CA SER A 254 4.14 -6.74 -0.65
C SER A 254 2.94 -7.67 -0.52
N PRO A 255 3.16 -8.99 -0.34
CA PRO A 255 2.05 -9.91 -0.14
C PRO A 255 1.38 -9.63 1.20
N ARG A 256 0.08 -9.93 1.28
CA ARG A 256 -0.72 -9.78 2.50
C ARG A 256 -0.95 -11.12 3.16
N ASN A 257 -1.12 -11.11 4.46
CA ASN A 257 -1.56 -12.28 5.21
C ASN A 257 -3.10 -12.45 5.15
N MET A 258 -3.62 -13.50 5.80
CA MET A 258 -5.05 -13.83 5.78
C MET A 258 -5.96 -12.76 6.40
N VAL A 259 -5.42 -11.85 7.21
CA VAL A 259 -6.17 -10.73 7.81
C VAL A 259 -5.85 -9.38 7.13
N GLY A 260 -5.25 -9.42 5.95
CA GLY A 260 -5.01 -8.25 5.10
C GLY A 260 -3.80 -7.41 5.47
N ALA A 261 -2.99 -7.80 6.46
CA ALA A 261 -1.78 -7.07 6.81
C ALA A 261 -0.62 -7.37 5.86
N GLU A 262 0.16 -6.35 5.53
CA GLU A 262 1.35 -6.45 4.70
C GLU A 262 2.42 -7.30 5.38
N GLN A 263 3.08 -8.17 4.60
CA GLN A 263 4.14 -9.02 5.11
C GLN A 263 5.49 -8.33 4.92
N GLY A 264 6.20 -8.17 6.02
CA GLY A 264 7.55 -7.59 6.06
C GLY A 264 8.68 -8.62 5.90
N GLY A 265 9.88 -8.21 6.28
CA GLY A 265 11.09 -9.03 6.24
C GLY A 265 11.44 -9.47 4.81
N ARG A 266 11.64 -10.77 4.58
CA ARG A 266 11.98 -11.32 3.26
C ARG A 266 10.87 -11.16 2.21
N ARG A 267 9.63 -10.87 2.62
CA ARG A 267 8.49 -10.69 1.74
C ARG A 267 8.18 -9.21 1.44
N TYR A 268 8.88 -8.31 2.13
CA TYR A 268 8.75 -6.87 1.87
C TYR A 268 9.10 -6.55 0.41
N LEU A 269 8.22 -5.85 -0.29
CA LEU A 269 8.31 -5.54 -1.72
C LEU A 269 8.48 -6.78 -2.63
N GLY A 270 8.07 -7.97 -2.17
CA GLY A 270 8.22 -9.24 -2.87
C GLY A 270 7.17 -9.52 -3.94
N GLY A 271 6.28 -8.58 -4.22
CA GLY A 271 5.18 -8.70 -5.19
C GLY A 271 3.90 -9.27 -4.58
N ALA A 272 2.75 -8.93 -5.18
CA ALA A 272 1.44 -9.42 -4.77
C ALA A 272 0.40 -9.34 -5.89
N MET A 273 -0.74 -10.00 -5.70
CA MET A 273 -1.93 -9.79 -6.52
C MET A 273 -2.83 -8.74 -5.86
N VAL A 274 -3.15 -7.67 -6.59
CA VAL A 274 -4.01 -6.57 -6.12
C VAL A 274 -5.02 -6.24 -7.23
N ASP A 275 -6.30 -6.28 -6.92
CA ASP A 275 -7.39 -5.97 -7.85
C ASP A 275 -7.33 -6.75 -9.18
N GLY A 276 -6.83 -7.99 -9.10
CA GLY A 276 -6.66 -8.85 -10.26
C GLY A 276 -5.47 -8.50 -11.16
N TRP A 277 -4.59 -7.61 -10.71
CA TRP A 277 -3.30 -7.32 -11.31
C TRP A 277 -2.17 -7.88 -10.45
N GLU A 278 -1.13 -8.37 -11.09
CA GLU A 278 0.12 -8.68 -10.42
C GLU A 278 0.94 -7.39 -10.28
N ALA A 279 1.11 -6.92 -9.03
CA ALA A 279 2.14 -5.96 -8.68
C ALA A 279 3.47 -6.72 -8.55
N PRO A 280 4.46 -6.52 -9.45
CA PRO A 280 5.67 -7.33 -9.46
C PRO A 280 6.54 -7.07 -8.22
N SER A 281 7.43 -8.02 -7.91
CA SER A 281 8.46 -7.79 -6.91
C SER A 281 9.36 -6.61 -7.29
N LEU A 282 9.62 -5.73 -6.33
CA LEU A 282 10.58 -4.62 -6.45
C LEU A 282 11.95 -4.97 -5.84
N THR A 283 12.26 -6.25 -5.72
CA THR A 283 13.52 -6.77 -5.18
C THR A 283 14.23 -7.64 -6.20
N ALA A 284 15.37 -8.20 -5.84
CA ALA A 284 16.09 -9.18 -6.66
C ALA A 284 15.26 -10.43 -7.06
N GLN A 285 14.07 -10.60 -6.48
CA GLN A 285 13.11 -11.66 -6.86
C GLN A 285 12.21 -11.26 -8.03
N SER A 286 12.41 -10.10 -8.63
CA SER A 286 11.67 -9.64 -9.81
C SER A 286 11.77 -10.65 -10.95
N HIS A 287 10.65 -10.87 -11.64
CA HIS A 287 10.59 -11.69 -12.86
C HIS A 287 11.09 -10.94 -14.10
N ALA A 288 11.48 -9.67 -13.96
CA ALA A 288 11.98 -8.88 -15.08
C ALA A 288 13.17 -9.60 -15.76
N PRO A 289 13.16 -9.74 -17.09
CA PRO A 289 14.20 -10.47 -17.81
C PRO A 289 15.54 -9.76 -17.83
N VAL A 290 15.51 -8.45 -17.63
CA VAL A 290 16.69 -7.57 -17.54
C VAL A 290 16.79 -7.08 -16.09
N PRO A 291 17.98 -7.04 -15.48
CA PRO A 291 18.16 -6.47 -14.15
C PRO A 291 17.77 -4.99 -14.10
N TRP A 292 17.03 -4.61 -13.07
CA TRP A 292 16.71 -3.21 -12.82
C TRP A 292 17.94 -2.44 -12.34
N THR A 293 18.26 -1.35 -13.01
CA THR A 293 19.26 -0.38 -12.55
C THR A 293 18.59 0.83 -11.90
N GLU A 294 19.32 1.61 -11.09
CA GLU A 294 18.79 2.86 -10.52
C GLU A 294 18.28 3.81 -11.61
N GLY A 295 19.01 3.91 -12.73
CA GLY A 295 18.59 4.73 -13.87
C GLY A 295 17.29 4.23 -14.50
N ALA A 296 17.13 2.91 -14.68
CA ALA A 296 15.90 2.32 -15.22
C ALA A 296 14.71 2.54 -14.26
N LEU A 297 14.91 2.38 -12.95
CA LEU A 297 13.88 2.67 -11.95
C LEU A 297 13.46 4.15 -11.99
N TYR A 298 14.42 5.08 -12.07
CA TYR A 298 14.11 6.50 -12.21
C TYR A 298 13.30 6.80 -13.48
N GLN A 299 13.72 6.26 -14.62
CA GLN A 299 13.02 6.43 -15.90
C GLN A 299 11.59 5.91 -15.81
N TYR A 300 11.42 4.71 -15.25
CA TYR A 300 10.09 4.11 -15.11
C TYR A 300 9.18 4.92 -14.19
N LEU A 301 9.65 5.31 -13.02
CA LEU A 301 8.87 6.10 -12.05
C LEU A 301 8.56 7.52 -12.54
N ARG A 302 9.43 8.10 -13.38
CA ARG A 302 9.29 9.46 -13.88
C ARG A 302 8.50 9.56 -15.17
N HIS A 303 8.72 8.61 -16.11
CA HIS A 303 8.21 8.65 -17.47
C HIS A 303 7.24 7.51 -17.78
N GLY A 304 7.03 6.57 -16.87
CA GLY A 304 6.11 5.45 -17.03
C GLY A 304 6.62 4.34 -17.92
N HIS A 305 7.86 4.40 -18.37
CA HIS A 305 8.44 3.38 -19.25
C HIS A 305 9.96 3.33 -19.16
N THR A 306 10.52 2.22 -19.58
CA THR A 306 11.94 2.10 -19.96
C THR A 306 12.05 1.21 -21.18
N GLU A 307 13.10 1.38 -21.95
CA GLU A 307 13.37 0.55 -23.13
C GLU A 307 13.61 -0.93 -22.77
N GLN A 308 13.93 -1.22 -21.49
CA GLN A 308 14.35 -2.53 -21.03
C GLN A 308 13.32 -3.27 -20.17
N HIS A 309 12.20 -2.62 -19.77
CA HIS A 309 11.25 -3.23 -18.82
C HIS A 309 9.78 -3.06 -19.19
N GLY A 310 9.47 -2.38 -20.28
CA GLY A 310 8.09 -2.13 -20.65
C GLY A 310 7.55 -0.81 -20.12
N MET A 311 6.24 -0.71 -20.02
CA MET A 311 5.53 0.51 -19.58
C MET A 311 4.59 0.25 -18.42
N ALA A 312 4.30 1.29 -17.66
CA ALA A 312 3.31 1.29 -16.59
C ALA A 312 1.90 1.16 -17.18
N THR A 313 1.16 0.17 -16.71
CA THR A 313 -0.21 -0.12 -17.14
C THR A 313 -1.07 -0.46 -15.95
N GLY A 314 -2.41 -0.47 -16.13
CA GLY A 314 -3.35 -0.75 -15.06
C GLY A 314 -3.16 0.18 -13.86
N PRO A 315 -3.23 -0.31 -12.62
CA PRO A 315 -3.14 0.52 -11.41
C PRO A 315 -1.84 1.32 -11.28
N MET A 316 -0.75 0.90 -11.93
CA MET A 316 0.53 1.63 -11.87
C MET A 316 0.55 2.88 -12.78
N GLY A 317 -0.34 2.97 -13.76
CA GLY A 317 -0.46 4.13 -14.66
C GLY A 317 -0.72 5.45 -13.91
N PRO A 318 -1.82 5.55 -13.13
CA PRO A 318 -2.09 6.71 -12.29
C PRO A 318 -0.96 7.07 -11.34
N VAL A 319 -0.35 6.08 -10.66
CA VAL A 319 0.78 6.30 -9.74
C VAL A 319 1.94 7.01 -10.44
N VAL A 320 2.33 6.54 -11.63
CA VAL A 320 3.41 7.18 -12.40
C VAL A 320 3.01 8.59 -12.84
N LYS A 321 1.76 8.79 -13.25
CA LYS A 321 1.25 10.11 -13.64
C LYS A 321 1.41 11.12 -12.49
N GLU A 322 1.10 10.74 -11.28
CA GLU A 322 1.28 11.57 -10.09
C GLU A 322 2.76 11.75 -9.73
N LEU A 323 3.57 10.69 -9.76
CA LEU A 323 5.02 10.76 -9.51
C LEU A 323 5.75 11.66 -10.51
N ALA A 324 5.26 11.76 -11.76
CA ALA A 324 5.80 12.65 -12.78
C ALA A 324 5.67 14.13 -12.40
N THR A 325 4.81 14.51 -11.46
CA THR A 325 4.64 15.88 -10.97
C THR A 325 5.59 16.25 -9.85
N LEU A 326 6.26 15.27 -9.23
CA LEU A 326 7.16 15.49 -8.10
C LEU A 326 8.49 16.12 -8.52
N PRO A 327 9.23 16.72 -7.59
CA PRO A 327 10.62 17.11 -7.81
C PRO A 327 11.46 15.92 -8.27
N ALA A 328 12.28 16.11 -9.32
CA ALA A 328 13.14 15.06 -9.86
C ALA A 328 14.07 14.44 -8.81
N ALA A 329 14.49 15.22 -7.80
CA ALA A 329 15.30 14.73 -6.69
C ALA A 329 14.58 13.69 -5.83
N ASP A 330 13.27 13.86 -5.59
CA ASP A 330 12.45 12.93 -4.82
C ASP A 330 12.26 11.60 -5.59
N VAL A 331 11.96 11.65 -6.88
CA VAL A 331 11.84 10.45 -7.72
C VAL A 331 13.18 9.72 -7.83
N ARG A 332 14.32 10.44 -7.93
CA ARG A 332 15.66 9.83 -7.87
C ARG A 332 15.94 9.17 -6.53
N ALA A 333 15.53 9.80 -5.43
CA ALA A 333 15.67 9.21 -4.10
C ALA A 333 14.88 7.91 -3.97
N MET A 334 13.63 7.87 -4.49
CA MET A 334 12.83 6.64 -4.54
C MET A 334 13.52 5.56 -5.35
N ALA A 335 14.03 5.88 -6.55
CA ALA A 335 14.77 4.96 -7.41
C ALA A 335 16.03 4.43 -6.73
N HIS A 336 16.78 5.30 -6.06
CA HIS A 336 17.99 4.95 -5.30
C HIS A 336 17.69 3.97 -4.16
N TYR A 337 16.62 4.23 -3.39
CA TYR A 337 16.17 3.34 -2.34
C TYR A 337 15.76 1.98 -2.90
N LEU A 338 14.92 1.94 -3.93
CA LEU A 338 14.46 0.70 -4.56
C LEU A 338 15.60 -0.10 -5.20
N ALA A 339 16.59 0.59 -5.80
CA ALA A 339 17.78 -0.05 -6.35
C ALA A 339 18.59 -0.82 -5.29
N SER A 340 18.53 -0.41 -4.03
CA SER A 340 19.22 -1.11 -2.92
C SER A 340 18.69 -2.52 -2.63
N PHE A 341 17.51 -2.87 -3.15
CA PHE A 341 16.91 -4.21 -3.04
C PHE A 341 17.11 -5.06 -4.29
N GLN A 342 17.69 -4.49 -5.36
CA GLN A 342 17.92 -5.19 -6.62
C GLN A 342 19.26 -5.94 -6.61
N SER A 343 19.41 -6.86 -7.55
CA SER A 343 20.72 -7.42 -7.85
C SER A 343 21.61 -6.35 -8.47
N ALA A 344 22.83 -6.24 -7.99
CA ALA A 344 23.77 -5.27 -8.55
C ALA A 344 24.05 -5.60 -10.02
N ALA A 345 23.70 -4.69 -10.91
CA ALA A 345 23.99 -4.79 -12.34
C ALA A 345 24.37 -3.42 -12.89
N SER A 346 25.38 -3.40 -13.76
CA SER A 346 25.73 -2.17 -14.47
C SER A 346 24.76 -1.91 -15.62
N PRO A 347 24.58 -0.65 -16.06
CA PRO A 347 23.80 -0.33 -17.25
C PRO A 347 24.24 -1.09 -18.51
N GLN A 348 25.56 -1.36 -18.64
CA GLN A 348 26.13 -2.11 -19.75
C GLN A 348 25.71 -3.58 -19.71
N GLN A 349 25.71 -4.21 -18.53
CA GLN A 349 25.23 -5.58 -18.35
C GLN A 349 23.73 -5.70 -18.67
N ALA A 350 22.93 -4.73 -18.22
CA ALA A 350 21.50 -4.68 -18.53
C ALA A 350 21.26 -4.55 -20.03
N ALA A 351 21.97 -3.65 -20.71
CA ALA A 351 21.89 -3.46 -22.16
C ALA A 351 22.30 -4.72 -22.94
N ALA A 352 23.39 -5.37 -22.55
CA ALA A 352 23.85 -6.61 -23.19
C ALA A 352 22.80 -7.73 -23.01
N THR A 353 22.22 -7.86 -21.82
CA THR A 353 21.14 -8.83 -21.56
C THR A 353 19.91 -8.55 -22.44
N ALA A 354 19.50 -7.30 -22.54
CA ALA A 354 18.38 -6.87 -23.37
C ALA A 354 18.60 -7.24 -24.85
N GLN A 355 19.79 -6.96 -25.40
CA GLN A 355 20.12 -7.29 -26.79
C GLN A 355 20.07 -8.79 -27.07
N VAL A 356 20.58 -9.61 -26.18
CA VAL A 356 20.52 -11.08 -26.31
C VAL A 356 19.08 -11.58 -26.37
N LEU A 357 18.19 -11.01 -25.54
CA LEU A 357 16.77 -11.40 -25.50
C LEU A 357 16.04 -11.00 -26.76
N VAL A 358 16.28 -9.79 -27.28
CA VAL A 358 15.68 -9.29 -28.54
C VAL A 358 16.11 -10.18 -29.70
N ASN A 359 17.42 -10.40 -29.89
CA ASN A 359 17.95 -11.25 -30.96
C ASN A 359 17.39 -12.69 -30.90
N ARG A 360 17.21 -13.23 -29.68
CA ARG A 360 16.61 -14.55 -29.49
C ARG A 360 15.16 -14.60 -29.93
N ALA A 361 14.38 -13.56 -29.64
CA ALA A 361 12.96 -13.47 -30.02
C ALA A 361 12.79 -13.35 -31.56
N GLU A 362 13.67 -12.61 -32.23
CA GLU A 362 13.71 -12.49 -33.71
C GLU A 362 14.01 -13.84 -34.36
N THR A 363 15.04 -14.55 -33.90
CA THR A 363 15.38 -15.89 -34.41
C THR A 363 14.23 -16.88 -34.26
N ARG A 364 13.53 -16.85 -33.13
CA ARG A 364 12.41 -17.76 -32.88
C ARG A 364 11.18 -17.47 -33.75
N ASN A 365 11.00 -16.25 -34.22
CA ASN A 365 9.87 -15.92 -35.08
C ASN A 365 9.83 -16.82 -36.34
N ALA A 366 10.98 -17.10 -36.92
CA ALA A 366 11.08 -17.98 -38.08
C ALA A 366 10.75 -19.46 -37.79
N LEU A 367 10.73 -19.88 -36.52
CA LEU A 367 10.54 -21.27 -36.11
C LEU A 367 9.11 -21.61 -35.65
N LEU A 368 8.23 -20.63 -35.48
CA LEU A 368 6.93 -20.77 -34.87
C LEU A 368 5.75 -20.59 -35.83
N ALA A 369 5.84 -21.16 -37.06
CA ALA A 369 4.76 -21.08 -38.03
C ALA A 369 3.46 -21.71 -37.49
N SER A 370 2.52 -20.88 -37.02
CA SER A 370 1.26 -21.32 -36.38
C SER A 370 0.09 -20.38 -36.72
N PRO A 371 -1.18 -20.80 -36.51
CA PRO A 371 -2.32 -19.90 -36.59
C PRO A 371 -2.19 -18.68 -35.66
N ALA A 372 -1.68 -18.88 -34.45
CA ALA A 372 -1.47 -17.82 -33.46
C ALA A 372 -0.40 -16.80 -33.91
N GLN A 373 0.65 -17.24 -34.65
CA GLN A 373 1.58 -16.33 -35.28
C GLN A 373 0.90 -15.44 -36.32
N ARG A 374 0.09 -16.02 -37.21
CA ARG A 374 -0.66 -15.22 -38.20
C ARG A 374 -1.60 -14.21 -37.53
N LEU A 375 -2.25 -14.62 -36.45
CA LEU A 375 -3.08 -13.72 -35.66
C LEU A 375 -2.24 -12.58 -35.06
N PHE A 376 -1.09 -12.87 -34.48
CA PHE A 376 -0.16 -11.87 -33.95
C PHE A 376 0.31 -10.91 -35.04
N ASP A 377 0.76 -11.43 -36.19
CA ASP A 377 1.28 -10.63 -37.30
C ASP A 377 0.23 -9.70 -37.90
N SER A 378 -1.04 -10.14 -37.96
CA SER A 378 -2.14 -9.33 -38.51
C SER A 378 -2.72 -8.33 -37.49
N ALA A 379 -2.88 -8.69 -36.23
CA ALA A 379 -3.55 -7.86 -35.24
C ALA A 379 -2.59 -7.00 -34.40
N CYS A 380 -1.36 -7.48 -34.16
CA CYS A 380 -0.40 -6.89 -33.25
C CYS A 380 0.89 -6.41 -33.94
N GLY A 381 1.25 -7.08 -35.07
CA GLY A 381 2.53 -6.90 -35.75
C GLY A 381 2.77 -5.48 -36.29
N ALA A 382 1.70 -4.73 -36.59
CA ALA A 382 1.82 -3.34 -37.03
C ALA A 382 2.50 -2.44 -35.98
N CYS A 383 2.25 -2.71 -34.70
CA CYS A 383 2.81 -1.94 -33.58
C CYS A 383 3.92 -2.71 -32.83
N HIS A 384 3.89 -4.05 -32.84
CA HIS A 384 4.75 -4.90 -32.00
C HIS A 384 5.75 -5.77 -32.78
N ARG A 385 5.87 -5.60 -34.10
CA ARG A 385 6.92 -6.28 -34.89
C ARG A 385 8.27 -5.62 -34.54
N ASP A 386 9.32 -6.36 -34.40
CA ASP A 386 10.73 -5.94 -34.34
C ASP A 386 11.09 -4.79 -33.37
N GLY A 387 10.23 -4.49 -32.39
CA GLY A 387 10.48 -3.43 -31.40
C GLY A 387 10.43 -1.98 -31.93
N ASN A 388 10.16 -1.78 -33.20
CA ASN A 388 10.16 -0.48 -33.87
C ASN A 388 8.78 -0.15 -34.47
N GLY A 389 7.76 -0.04 -33.60
CA GLY A 389 6.43 0.41 -34.00
C GLY A 389 6.46 1.81 -34.64
N LEU A 390 5.38 2.15 -35.37
CA LEU A 390 5.24 3.46 -35.99
C LEU A 390 5.39 4.56 -34.93
N ALA A 391 6.25 5.53 -35.19
CA ALA A 391 6.47 6.68 -34.30
C ALA A 391 5.18 7.45 -33.94
N GLN A 392 4.15 7.31 -34.80
CA GLN A 392 2.81 7.88 -34.59
C GLN A 392 1.99 7.22 -33.46
N THR A 393 2.38 6.02 -33.02
CA THR A 393 1.70 5.28 -31.94
C THR A 393 2.41 5.37 -30.58
N GLY A 394 3.40 6.26 -30.47
CA GLY A 394 4.23 6.41 -29.27
C GLY A 394 5.46 5.49 -29.26
N ARG A 395 6.07 5.32 -28.09
CA ARG A 395 7.25 4.43 -27.94
C ARG A 395 6.83 2.98 -27.98
N ASN A 396 7.47 2.21 -28.85
CA ASN A 396 7.32 0.76 -28.89
C ASN A 396 8.49 0.09 -28.17
N ILE A 397 8.16 -0.69 -27.14
CA ILE A 397 9.14 -1.42 -26.33
C ILE A 397 9.13 -2.87 -26.79
N PRO A 398 10.31 -3.48 -27.06
CA PRO A 398 10.39 -4.87 -27.49
C PRO A 398 9.66 -5.81 -26.54
N LEU A 399 8.73 -6.60 -27.03
CA LEU A 399 7.98 -7.55 -26.20
C LEU A 399 8.87 -8.56 -25.49
N ALA A 400 10.05 -8.88 -26.08
CA ALA A 400 11.05 -9.73 -25.42
C ALA A 400 11.57 -9.18 -24.09
N LEU A 401 11.35 -7.89 -23.82
CA LEU A 401 11.78 -7.22 -22.58
C LEU A 401 10.60 -6.93 -21.63
N ASN A 402 9.37 -7.24 -22.04
CA ASN A 402 8.19 -6.98 -21.24
C ASN A 402 8.07 -7.96 -20.06
N SER A 403 8.14 -7.46 -18.85
CA SER A 403 8.13 -8.26 -17.62
C SER A 403 6.87 -9.15 -17.47
N ASN A 404 5.71 -8.71 -18.01
CA ASN A 404 4.48 -9.50 -17.96
C ASN A 404 4.62 -10.85 -18.69
N LEU A 405 5.47 -10.93 -19.70
CA LEU A 405 5.74 -12.18 -20.41
C LEU A 405 6.63 -13.15 -19.62
N TYR A 406 7.27 -12.69 -18.55
CA TYR A 406 8.12 -13.49 -17.66
C TYR A 406 7.45 -13.83 -16.33
N SER A 407 6.28 -13.26 -16.05
CA SER A 407 5.49 -13.52 -14.86
C SER A 407 5.03 -15.00 -14.79
N GLU A 408 4.79 -15.49 -13.58
CA GLU A 408 4.15 -16.79 -13.34
C GLU A 408 2.66 -16.76 -13.69
N HIS A 409 2.04 -15.58 -13.66
CA HIS A 409 0.62 -15.35 -13.92
C HIS A 409 0.42 -14.65 -15.28
N PRO A 410 -0.55 -15.10 -16.11
CA PRO A 410 -0.85 -14.44 -17.38
C PRO A 410 -1.70 -13.18 -17.24
N ASP A 411 -2.20 -12.89 -16.04
CA ASP A 411 -3.29 -11.93 -15.79
C ASP A 411 -2.99 -10.54 -16.34
N ASN A 412 -1.81 -9.98 -16.08
CA ASN A 412 -1.46 -8.65 -16.59
C ASN A 412 -1.43 -8.59 -18.12
N LEU A 413 -0.84 -9.60 -18.78
CA LEU A 413 -0.82 -9.68 -20.24
C LEU A 413 -2.25 -9.77 -20.79
N LEU A 414 -3.06 -10.69 -20.23
CA LEU A 414 -4.44 -10.88 -20.70
C LEU A 414 -5.29 -9.63 -20.48
N ARG A 415 -5.13 -8.92 -19.36
CA ARG A 415 -5.81 -7.64 -19.11
C ARG A 415 -5.43 -6.60 -20.15
N VAL A 416 -4.12 -6.38 -20.37
CA VAL A 416 -3.65 -5.40 -21.35
C VAL A 416 -4.19 -5.71 -22.76
N VAL A 417 -4.25 -6.98 -23.17
CA VAL A 417 -4.82 -7.36 -24.47
C VAL A 417 -6.33 -7.16 -24.51
N LEU A 418 -7.05 -7.58 -23.45
CA LEU A 418 -8.50 -7.49 -23.40
C LEU A 418 -9.01 -6.06 -23.20
N GLU A 419 -8.35 -5.26 -22.36
CA GLU A 419 -8.82 -3.93 -21.96
C GLU A 419 -8.19 -2.80 -22.76
N GLY A 420 -7.00 -3.06 -23.33
CA GLY A 420 -6.22 -2.03 -24.03
C GLY A 420 -5.53 -1.06 -23.05
N ILE A 421 -4.99 0.00 -23.58
CA ILE A 421 -4.41 1.14 -22.86
C ILE A 421 -4.96 2.41 -23.51
N SER A 422 -6.08 2.92 -22.99
CA SER A 422 -6.73 4.13 -23.50
C SER A 422 -6.10 5.40 -22.96
N GLU A 423 -5.64 5.37 -21.71
CA GLU A 423 -4.99 6.48 -21.01
C GLU A 423 -3.58 6.06 -20.59
N PRO A 424 -2.57 6.30 -21.42
CA PRO A 424 -1.19 6.02 -21.06
C PRO A 424 -0.73 6.90 -19.89
N ALA A 425 0.20 6.39 -19.08
CA ALA A 425 0.70 7.09 -17.89
C ALA A 425 1.32 8.47 -18.20
N THR A 426 1.90 8.64 -19.37
CA THR A 426 2.46 9.91 -19.85
C THR A 426 2.19 10.10 -21.33
N SER A 427 2.29 11.33 -21.84
CA SER A 427 2.07 11.68 -23.25
C SER A 427 3.08 11.09 -24.22
N GLU A 428 4.22 10.58 -23.72
CA GLU A 428 5.24 9.91 -24.53
C GLU A 428 4.85 8.49 -24.94
N LEU A 429 3.86 7.91 -24.26
CA LEU A 429 3.38 6.56 -24.49
C LEU A 429 2.19 6.56 -25.44
N GLY A 430 2.16 5.60 -26.36
CA GLY A 430 1.03 5.40 -27.26
C GLY A 430 -0.11 4.65 -26.57
N PHE A 431 -1.29 4.73 -27.18
CA PHE A 431 -2.44 3.92 -26.80
C PHE A 431 -2.33 2.50 -27.37
N MET A 432 -2.97 1.54 -26.72
CA MET A 432 -3.19 0.19 -27.24
C MET A 432 -4.71 -0.05 -27.35
N PRO A 433 -5.24 -0.47 -28.51
CA PRO A 433 -6.66 -0.76 -28.66
C PRO A 433 -7.08 -1.97 -27.80
N THR A 434 -8.32 -2.01 -27.38
CA THR A 434 -8.92 -3.17 -26.75
C THR A 434 -9.24 -4.26 -27.77
N PHE A 435 -8.94 -5.51 -27.43
CA PHE A 435 -9.32 -6.68 -28.26
C PHE A 435 -10.48 -7.47 -27.63
N ARG A 436 -11.12 -6.95 -26.59
CA ARG A 436 -12.23 -7.56 -25.86
C ARG A 436 -13.37 -8.05 -26.77
N HIS A 437 -13.68 -7.29 -27.81
CA HIS A 437 -14.80 -7.56 -28.72
C HIS A 437 -14.36 -8.14 -30.06
N SER A 438 -13.07 -8.13 -30.35
CA SER A 438 -12.51 -8.56 -31.65
C SER A 438 -11.99 -10.00 -31.64
N LEU A 439 -11.59 -10.50 -30.47
CA LEU A 439 -11.05 -11.84 -30.28
C LEU A 439 -11.83 -12.61 -29.22
N ASP A 440 -12.11 -13.89 -29.46
CA ASP A 440 -12.70 -14.77 -28.47
C ASP A 440 -11.67 -15.27 -27.43
N ASP A 441 -12.13 -15.97 -26.37
CA ASP A 441 -11.28 -16.40 -25.27
C ASP A 441 -10.21 -17.40 -25.71
N ARG A 442 -10.53 -18.26 -26.69
CA ARG A 442 -9.57 -19.22 -27.25
C ARG A 442 -8.51 -18.51 -28.08
N GLN A 443 -8.89 -17.56 -28.91
CA GLN A 443 -7.93 -16.76 -29.70
C GLN A 443 -6.99 -15.95 -28.82
N ILE A 444 -7.51 -15.35 -27.73
CA ILE A 444 -6.69 -14.66 -26.70
C ILE A 444 -5.72 -15.64 -26.04
N ALA A 445 -6.16 -16.83 -25.69
CA ALA A 445 -5.32 -17.86 -25.07
C ALA A 445 -4.20 -18.34 -25.99
N GLU A 446 -4.53 -18.64 -27.27
CA GLU A 446 -3.57 -19.04 -28.30
C GLU A 446 -2.53 -17.92 -28.55
N LEU A 447 -2.98 -16.66 -28.63
CA LEU A 447 -2.13 -15.48 -28.78
C LEU A 447 -1.17 -15.33 -27.60
N ALA A 448 -1.68 -15.39 -26.36
CA ALA A 448 -0.85 -15.28 -25.17
C ALA A 448 0.18 -16.41 -25.06
N GLY A 449 -0.22 -17.64 -25.39
CA GLY A 449 0.67 -18.80 -25.45
C GLY A 449 1.80 -18.62 -26.48
N TYR A 450 1.46 -18.14 -27.69
CA TYR A 450 2.43 -17.81 -28.73
C TYR A 450 3.40 -16.71 -28.27
N MET A 451 2.89 -15.61 -27.71
CA MET A 451 3.72 -14.51 -27.22
C MET A 451 4.70 -14.99 -26.14
N ARG A 452 4.23 -15.82 -25.20
CA ARG A 452 5.08 -16.43 -24.17
C ARG A 452 6.21 -17.27 -24.78
N GLN A 453 5.86 -18.15 -25.73
CA GLN A 453 6.80 -19.05 -26.40
C GLN A 453 7.82 -18.28 -27.25
N ARG A 454 7.40 -17.23 -27.93
CA ARG A 454 8.28 -16.40 -28.78
C ARG A 454 9.19 -15.50 -27.98
N PHE A 455 8.61 -14.72 -27.07
CA PHE A 455 9.30 -13.60 -26.40
C PHE A 455 9.92 -13.95 -25.05
N ALA A 456 9.46 -15.02 -24.40
CA ALA A 456 10.00 -15.52 -23.13
C ALA A 456 10.31 -17.03 -23.16
N PRO A 457 11.13 -17.51 -24.13
CA PRO A 457 11.30 -18.95 -24.43
C PRO A 457 11.91 -19.79 -23.31
N GLY A 458 12.49 -19.16 -22.30
CA GLY A 458 13.04 -19.88 -21.11
C GLY A 458 12.04 -20.09 -20.00
N ARG A 459 10.81 -19.60 -20.15
CA ARG A 459 9.77 -19.71 -19.12
C ARG A 459 8.79 -20.83 -19.46
N PRO A 460 8.29 -21.59 -18.46
CA PRO A 460 7.29 -22.61 -18.69
C PRO A 460 6.00 -21.98 -19.27
N PRO A 461 5.26 -22.72 -20.10
CA PRO A 461 3.97 -22.25 -20.61
C PRO A 461 2.98 -22.07 -19.45
N TRP A 462 2.12 -21.06 -19.61
CA TRP A 462 1.00 -20.89 -18.69
C TRP A 462 -0.05 -21.99 -18.90
N ARG A 463 -0.74 -22.36 -17.83
CA ARG A 463 -1.86 -23.31 -17.87
C ARG A 463 -3.21 -22.56 -17.92
N ASP A 464 -4.22 -23.20 -18.40
CA ASP A 464 -5.63 -22.73 -18.33
C ASP A 464 -5.87 -21.31 -18.87
N LEU A 465 -5.13 -20.92 -19.92
CA LEU A 465 -5.17 -19.56 -20.50
C LEU A 465 -6.58 -19.15 -20.96
N GLU A 466 -7.36 -20.08 -21.54
CA GLU A 466 -8.71 -19.78 -22.00
C GLU A 466 -9.66 -19.50 -20.81
N ALA A 467 -9.55 -20.28 -19.74
CA ALA A 467 -10.31 -20.04 -18.51
C ALA A 467 -9.90 -18.71 -17.85
N ALA A 468 -8.61 -18.37 -17.88
CA ALA A 468 -8.11 -17.08 -17.37
C ALA A 468 -8.63 -15.90 -18.22
N ALA A 469 -8.61 -16.01 -19.55
CA ALA A 469 -9.13 -14.98 -20.47
C ALA A 469 -10.63 -14.75 -20.21
N LYS A 470 -11.42 -15.84 -20.12
CA LYS A 470 -12.85 -15.78 -19.80
C LYS A 470 -13.12 -15.11 -18.46
N ARG A 471 -12.40 -15.49 -17.40
CA ARG A 471 -12.52 -14.90 -16.06
C ARG A 471 -12.24 -13.39 -16.10
N ILE A 472 -11.18 -12.95 -16.78
CA ILE A 472 -10.81 -11.54 -16.88
C ILE A 472 -11.83 -10.77 -17.72
N ARG A 473 -12.33 -11.35 -18.82
CA ARG A 473 -13.40 -10.74 -19.63
C ARG A 473 -14.67 -10.49 -18.82
N GLN A 474 -15.02 -11.41 -17.91
CA GLN A 474 -16.20 -11.27 -17.03
C GLN A 474 -15.99 -10.27 -15.89
N ASN A 475 -14.73 -10.03 -15.48
CA ASN A 475 -14.35 -9.15 -14.39
C ASN A 475 -13.35 -8.08 -14.88
N PRO A 476 -13.81 -7.07 -15.62
CA PRO A 476 -12.95 -5.98 -16.07
C PRO A 476 -12.36 -5.23 -14.89
N SER A 477 -11.19 -4.62 -15.11
CA SER A 477 -10.61 -3.74 -14.10
C SER A 477 -11.44 -2.48 -13.92
N THR A 478 -11.44 -1.92 -12.73
CA THR A 478 -12.13 -0.66 -12.39
C THR A 478 -11.18 0.55 -12.47
N HIS A 479 -10.03 0.39 -13.10
CA HIS A 479 -8.98 1.41 -13.22
C HIS A 479 -8.94 2.02 -14.61
#